data_c6ee533bc10319ed570b8f7cbc7450b9
#
_entry.id   c6ee533bc10319ed570b8f7cbc7450b9
#
_cell.length_a   1.000
_cell.length_b   1.000
_cell.length_c   1.000
_cell.angle_alpha   90.00
_cell.angle_beta   90.00
_cell.angle_gamma   90.00
#
_symmetry.space_group_name_H-M   'P 1'
#
loop_
_entity.id
_entity.type
_entity.pdbx_description
1 polymer ?
#
loop_
_entity_poly.entity_id
_entity_poly.type
_entity_poly.pdbx_seq_one_letter_code
_entity_poly.pdbx_strand_id
1 'polypeptide(L)'
;GSLMKYSFDEAEQKKGCILVDLDGTGRATQQFVPLVPPHDVRRVRGLFADIEGDRASYPQSEDYVEVELLDRGIILDVFNKLKAIYPNLMHVLYPNLQREGTMREQEGQAVLKLTEETLFSQYYEDMTGEPLAEEQQAIIHGCLQEIYREEREAK
;
A
#
# COMPACT_ATOMS: atom_id res chain seq x y z
N GLY A 1 -5.05 13.02 23.71
CA GLY A 1 -5.19 12.11 22.59
C GLY A 1 -6.53 12.26 21.90
N SER A 2 -6.66 11.74 20.69
CA SER A 2 -7.92 11.73 19.94
C SER A 2 -8.88 10.65 20.43
N LEU A 3 -10.17 10.92 20.36
CA LEU A 3 -11.23 9.96 20.74
C LEU A 3 -11.34 8.79 19.74
N MET A 4 -10.94 9.02 18.50
CA MET A 4 -11.00 8.06 17.39
C MET A 4 -9.60 7.90 16.79
N LYS A 5 -9.38 6.81 16.03
CA LYS A 5 -8.20 6.65 15.18
C LYS A 5 -8.38 7.46 13.90
N TYR A 6 -7.38 8.23 13.50
CA TYR A 6 -7.40 9.05 12.29
C TYR A 6 -6.36 8.63 11.25
N SER A 7 -5.50 7.67 11.59
CA SER A 7 -4.48 7.13 10.68
C SER A 7 -4.26 5.64 10.94
N PHE A 8 -3.67 4.95 9.96
CA PHE A 8 -3.31 3.55 10.11
C PHE A 8 -2.15 3.33 11.09
N ASP A 9 -1.37 4.36 11.41
CA ASP A 9 -0.35 4.30 12.48
C ASP A 9 -0.97 4.15 13.87
N GLU A 10 -2.25 4.52 13.99
CA GLU A 10 -3.01 4.37 15.23
C GLU A 10 -3.80 3.05 15.30
N ALA A 11 -3.69 2.15 14.29
CA ALA A 11 -4.48 0.93 14.19
C ALA A 11 -4.42 0.06 15.45
N GLU A 12 -3.24 -0.04 16.08
CA GLU A 12 -3.03 -0.83 17.30
C GLU A 12 -3.37 -0.08 18.60
N GLN A 13 -3.74 1.19 18.52
CA GLN A 13 -4.03 1.99 19.71
C GLN A 13 -5.43 1.68 20.24
N LYS A 14 -5.54 1.55 21.56
CA LYS A 14 -6.83 1.45 22.25
C LYS A 14 -7.31 2.85 22.61
N LYS A 15 -8.36 3.32 21.95
CA LYS A 15 -8.98 4.61 22.24
C LYS A 15 -9.99 4.48 23.37
N GLY A 16 -10.03 5.50 24.23
CA GLY A 16 -10.92 5.49 25.39
C GLY A 16 -10.78 6.76 26.23
N CYS A 17 -11.56 6.82 27.28
CA CYS A 17 -11.45 7.85 28.30
C CYS A 17 -11.08 7.23 29.65
N ILE A 18 -10.50 8.04 30.53
CA ILE A 18 -10.20 7.65 31.90
C ILE A 18 -11.27 8.30 32.78
N LEU A 19 -12.06 7.46 33.46
CA LEU A 19 -12.94 7.91 34.51
C LEU A 19 -12.12 8.00 35.81
N VAL A 20 -12.12 9.16 36.41
CA VAL A 20 -11.42 9.39 37.67
C VAL A 20 -12.47 9.63 38.75
N ASP A 21 -12.44 8.82 39.80
CA ASP A 21 -13.26 8.98 40.99
C ASP A 21 -12.39 9.47 42.15
N LEU A 22 -12.82 10.55 42.81
CA LEU A 22 -12.09 11.19 43.87
C LEU A 22 -12.91 11.08 45.15
N ASP A 23 -12.41 10.36 46.14
CA ASP A 23 -13.09 10.25 47.43
C ASP A 23 -12.87 11.48 48.34
N GLY A 24 -13.66 11.56 49.44
CA GLY A 24 -13.59 12.66 50.39
C GLY A 24 -12.26 12.79 51.16
N THR A 25 -11.34 11.82 51.01
CA THR A 25 -9.98 11.85 51.60
C THR A 25 -8.95 12.33 50.58
N GLY A 26 -9.34 12.60 49.32
CA GLY A 26 -8.45 13.00 48.25
C GLY A 26 -7.78 11.82 47.53
N ARG A 27 -8.21 10.58 47.78
CA ARG A 27 -7.71 9.41 47.08
C ARG A 27 -8.42 9.29 45.70
N ALA A 28 -7.65 9.20 44.64
CA ALA A 28 -8.13 9.03 43.29
C ALA A 28 -8.09 7.55 42.84
N THR A 29 -9.17 7.07 42.25
CA THR A 29 -9.22 5.80 41.53
C THR A 29 -9.46 6.06 40.04
N GLN A 30 -8.85 5.27 39.18
CA GLN A 30 -8.92 5.45 37.73
C GLN A 30 -9.46 4.20 37.07
N GLN A 31 -10.39 4.38 36.12
CA GLN A 31 -10.92 3.32 35.28
C GLN A 31 -10.82 3.72 33.82
N PHE A 32 -10.21 2.88 33.00
CA PHE A 32 -10.21 3.06 31.55
C PHE A 32 -11.54 2.57 30.97
N VAL A 33 -12.23 3.44 30.25
CA VAL A 33 -13.48 3.14 29.55
C VAL A 33 -13.15 3.15 28.03
N PRO A 34 -13.15 1.98 27.37
CA PRO A 34 -12.86 1.90 25.94
C PRO A 34 -13.98 2.54 25.13
N LEU A 35 -13.59 3.23 24.07
CA LEU A 35 -14.50 3.74 23.05
C LEU A 35 -14.47 2.78 21.86
N VAL A 36 -15.66 2.28 21.48
CA VAL A 36 -15.83 1.38 20.35
C VAL A 36 -16.50 2.16 19.22
N PRO A 37 -15.78 2.50 18.14
CA PRO A 37 -16.39 3.19 17.00
C PRO A 37 -17.26 2.24 16.18
N PRO A 38 -18.24 2.74 15.40
CA PRO A 38 -19.01 1.93 14.47
C PRO A 38 -18.14 1.22 13.41
N HIS A 39 -17.13 1.93 12.92
CA HIS A 39 -16.09 1.45 12.01
C HIS A 39 -14.72 1.81 12.61
N ASP A 40 -13.90 0.82 12.86
CA ASP A 40 -12.55 1.03 13.38
C ASP A 40 -11.55 1.18 12.23
N VAL A 41 -10.32 1.56 12.55
CA VAL A 41 -9.19 1.59 11.61
C VAL A 41 -8.33 0.36 11.87
N ARG A 42 -8.16 -0.47 10.85
CA ARG A 42 -7.46 -1.75 10.93
C ARG A 42 -6.40 -1.90 9.85
N ARG A 43 -5.30 -2.54 10.23
CA ARG A 43 -4.29 -3.01 9.28
C ARG A 43 -4.39 -4.53 9.18
N VAL A 44 -4.49 -5.04 7.95
CA VAL A 44 -4.52 -6.46 7.61
C VAL A 44 -3.24 -6.79 6.86
N ARG A 45 -2.54 -7.84 7.28
CA ARG A 45 -1.27 -8.23 6.67
C ARG A 45 -1.26 -9.71 6.35
N GLY A 46 -0.96 -10.07 5.11
CA GLY A 46 -0.93 -11.48 4.68
C GLY A 46 -0.66 -11.63 3.18
N LEU A 47 -0.63 -12.88 2.72
CA LEU A 47 -0.68 -13.18 1.30
C LEU A 47 -2.13 -13.00 0.80
N PHE A 48 -2.28 -12.59 -0.44
CA PHE A 48 -3.61 -12.41 -1.04
C PHE A 48 -4.47 -13.68 -0.97
N ALA A 49 -3.86 -14.83 -1.28
CA ALA A 49 -4.55 -16.13 -1.24
C ALA A 49 -5.08 -16.47 0.16
N ASP A 50 -4.33 -16.12 1.22
CA ASP A 50 -4.74 -16.35 2.60
C ASP A 50 -5.89 -15.41 2.98
N ILE A 51 -5.78 -14.12 2.63
CA ILE A 51 -6.82 -13.12 2.88
C ILE A 51 -8.12 -13.47 2.17
N GLU A 52 -8.04 -14.02 0.95
CA GLU A 52 -9.22 -14.44 0.19
C GLU A 52 -9.81 -15.76 0.71
N GLY A 53 -8.98 -16.72 1.11
CA GLY A 53 -9.36 -18.09 1.45
C GLY A 53 -9.68 -18.35 2.92
N ASP A 54 -8.94 -17.75 3.84
CA ASP A 54 -9.06 -17.99 5.29
C ASP A 54 -9.89 -16.91 5.99
N ARG A 55 -11.21 -17.09 5.99
CA ARG A 55 -12.15 -16.18 6.67
C ARG A 55 -12.09 -16.24 8.19
N ALA A 56 -11.46 -17.26 8.76
CA ALA A 56 -11.30 -17.36 10.22
C ALA A 56 -10.19 -16.40 10.70
N SER A 57 -9.06 -16.34 9.98
CA SER A 57 -7.97 -15.43 10.28
C SER A 57 -8.20 -14.02 9.71
N TYR A 58 -8.92 -13.93 8.60
CA TYR A 58 -9.21 -12.68 7.88
C TYR A 58 -10.73 -12.44 7.73
N PRO A 59 -11.42 -12.18 8.84
CA PRO A 59 -12.87 -11.98 8.80
C PRO A 59 -13.25 -10.73 8.01
N GLN A 60 -14.39 -10.80 7.32
CA GLN A 60 -14.97 -9.62 6.68
C GLN A 60 -15.26 -8.54 7.72
N SER A 61 -15.06 -7.29 7.35
CA SER A 61 -15.29 -6.16 8.23
C SER A 61 -15.65 -4.92 7.43
N GLU A 62 -16.53 -4.10 8.00
CA GLU A 62 -16.86 -2.76 7.51
C GLU A 62 -15.93 -1.67 8.08
N ASP A 63 -14.86 -2.05 8.77
CA ASP A 63 -13.84 -1.14 9.24
C ASP A 63 -13.08 -0.49 8.06
N TYR A 64 -12.45 0.63 8.30
CA TYR A 64 -11.50 1.23 7.37
C TYR A 64 -10.21 0.41 7.37
N VAL A 65 -9.90 -0.22 6.23
CA VAL A 65 -8.84 -1.22 6.15
C VAL A 65 -7.71 -0.76 5.23
N GLU A 66 -6.48 -0.92 5.72
CA GLU A 66 -5.26 -0.92 4.95
C GLU A 66 -4.74 -2.35 4.86
N VAL A 67 -4.50 -2.86 3.66
CA VAL A 67 -3.98 -4.21 3.43
C VAL A 67 -2.52 -4.13 3.02
N GLU A 68 -1.65 -4.82 3.76
CA GLU A 68 -0.25 -5.05 3.43
C GLU A 68 -0.10 -6.44 2.82
N LEU A 69 0.08 -6.52 1.51
CA LEU A 69 0.27 -7.77 0.79
C LEU A 69 1.73 -8.22 0.85
N LEU A 70 1.94 -9.45 1.29
CA LEU A 70 3.26 -10.08 1.39
C LEU A 70 3.66 -10.82 0.10
N ASP A 71 2.83 -10.75 -0.92
CA ASP A 71 3.08 -11.33 -2.24
C ASP A 71 4.33 -10.70 -2.87
N ARG A 72 5.07 -11.50 -3.66
CA ARG A 72 6.28 -11.07 -4.35
C ARG A 72 6.00 -10.38 -5.69
N GLY A 73 4.76 -10.42 -6.17
CA GLY A 73 4.34 -9.85 -7.44
C GLY A 73 3.08 -9.01 -7.31
N ILE A 74 2.84 -8.16 -8.31
CA ILE A 74 1.62 -7.36 -8.40
C ILE A 74 0.46 -8.25 -8.81
N ILE A 75 -0.62 -8.23 -8.05
CA ILE A 75 -1.84 -8.98 -8.34
C ILE A 75 -2.78 -8.11 -9.16
N LEU A 76 -3.21 -8.61 -10.31
CA LEU A 76 -4.12 -7.90 -11.20
C LEU A 76 -5.48 -7.68 -10.51
N ASP A 77 -5.97 -6.44 -10.56
CA ASP A 77 -7.28 -6.02 -10.02
C ASP A 77 -7.46 -6.31 -8.52
N VAL A 78 -6.36 -6.33 -7.76
CA VAL A 78 -6.33 -6.68 -6.33
C VAL A 78 -7.23 -5.79 -5.50
N PHE A 79 -7.31 -4.50 -5.83
CA PHE A 79 -8.13 -3.54 -5.09
C PHE A 79 -9.61 -3.92 -5.12
N ASN A 80 -10.17 -4.24 -6.30
CA ASN A 80 -11.57 -4.64 -6.41
C ASN A 80 -11.84 -5.99 -5.75
N LYS A 81 -10.91 -6.95 -5.86
CA LYS A 81 -11.00 -8.24 -5.19
C LYS A 81 -11.04 -8.10 -3.68
N LEU A 82 -10.14 -7.30 -3.11
CA LEU A 82 -10.11 -7.03 -1.67
C LEU A 82 -11.30 -6.20 -1.20
N LYS A 83 -11.81 -5.29 -2.03
CA LYS A 83 -12.99 -4.48 -1.72
C LYS A 83 -14.27 -5.31 -1.58
N ALA A 84 -14.34 -6.47 -2.22
CA ALA A 84 -15.42 -7.44 -2.00
C ALA A 84 -15.40 -8.06 -0.59
N ILE A 85 -14.23 -8.05 0.08
CA ILE A 85 -14.03 -8.55 1.44
C ILE A 85 -14.13 -7.42 2.46
N TYR A 86 -13.53 -6.28 2.15
CA TYR A 86 -13.45 -5.08 2.96
C TYR A 86 -14.04 -3.91 2.19
N PRO A 87 -15.34 -3.62 2.31
CA PRO A 87 -16.02 -2.57 1.54
C PRO A 87 -15.38 -1.19 1.71
N ASN A 88 -14.85 -0.90 2.91
CA ASN A 88 -14.15 0.33 3.24
C ASN A 88 -12.62 0.19 3.13
N LEU A 89 -12.13 -0.62 2.18
CA LEU A 89 -10.70 -0.69 1.84
C LEU A 89 -10.20 0.66 1.36
N MET A 90 -9.15 1.17 1.99
CA MET A 90 -8.55 2.46 1.68
C MET A 90 -7.23 2.32 0.94
N HIS A 91 -6.33 1.45 1.42
CA HIS A 91 -5.00 1.30 0.85
C HIS A 91 -4.64 -0.16 0.66
N VAL A 92 -3.86 -0.43 -0.41
CA VAL A 92 -3.18 -1.71 -0.62
C VAL A 92 -1.68 -1.40 -0.77
N LEU A 93 -0.89 -1.95 0.11
CA LEU A 93 0.56 -1.75 0.17
C LEU A 93 1.28 -3.06 -0.13
N TYR A 94 2.43 -2.97 -0.77
CA TYR A 94 3.32 -4.09 -1.06
C TYR A 94 4.68 -3.86 -0.40
N PRO A 95 4.84 -4.14 0.91
CA PRO A 95 6.07 -3.84 1.64
C PRO A 95 7.30 -4.59 1.09
N ASN A 96 7.11 -5.76 0.47
CA ASN A 96 8.20 -6.52 -0.13
C ASN A 96 8.69 -5.90 -1.45
N LEU A 97 7.80 -5.33 -2.26
CA LEU A 97 8.17 -4.61 -3.48
C LEU A 97 8.82 -3.26 -3.16
N GLN A 98 8.35 -2.58 -2.10
CA GLN A 98 8.95 -1.33 -1.65
C GLN A 98 10.37 -1.52 -1.10
N ARG A 99 10.69 -2.68 -0.49
CA ARG A 99 12.05 -2.97 -0.02
C ARG A 99 13.04 -3.21 -1.17
N GLU A 100 12.58 -3.78 -2.27
CA GLU A 100 13.36 -3.85 -3.50
C GLU A 100 13.47 -2.46 -4.16
N GLY A 101 12.45 -1.61 -4.02
CA GLY A 101 12.43 -0.21 -4.48
C GLY A 101 13.21 0.76 -3.60
N THR A 102 13.37 0.53 -2.28
CA THR A 102 14.17 1.41 -1.40
C THR A 102 15.67 1.24 -1.60
N MET A 103 16.15 0.13 -2.13
CA MET A 103 17.47 0.10 -2.77
C MET A 103 17.53 1.01 -4.03
N ARG A 104 16.40 1.13 -4.74
CA ARG A 104 16.24 2.03 -5.90
C ARG A 104 16.02 3.50 -5.54
N GLU A 105 15.62 3.86 -4.31
CA GLU A 105 15.49 5.27 -3.91
C GLU A 105 16.85 5.97 -3.73
N GLN A 106 17.91 5.23 -3.39
CA GLN A 106 19.28 5.74 -3.49
C GLN A 106 19.76 5.78 -4.97
N GLU A 107 19.17 4.97 -5.83
CA GLU A 107 19.31 5.05 -7.30
C GLU A 107 18.30 6.03 -7.92
N GLY A 108 17.26 6.46 -7.21
CA GLY A 108 16.22 7.38 -7.71
C GLY A 108 16.75 8.75 -8.15
N GLN A 109 17.89 9.20 -7.62
CA GLN A 109 18.61 10.33 -8.17
C GLN A 109 19.39 9.96 -9.45
N ALA A 110 19.68 8.68 -9.68
CA ALA A 110 20.26 8.19 -10.92
C ALA A 110 19.17 7.91 -11.98
N VAL A 111 17.95 7.49 -11.57
CA VAL A 111 16.79 7.24 -12.46
C VAL A 111 16.35 8.53 -13.18
N LEU A 112 16.48 9.70 -12.55
CA LEU A 112 16.23 11.00 -13.21
C LEU A 112 17.20 11.32 -14.37
N LYS A 113 18.24 10.49 -14.57
CA LYS A 113 19.20 10.59 -15.68
C LYS A 113 19.10 9.43 -16.67
N LEU A 114 18.20 8.45 -16.43
CA LEU A 114 18.01 7.35 -17.36
C LEU A 114 17.13 7.81 -18.51
N THR A 115 17.44 7.33 -19.71
CA THR A 115 16.59 7.56 -20.87
C THR A 115 15.34 6.68 -20.74
N GLU A 116 14.22 7.09 -21.38
CA GLU A 116 12.97 6.32 -21.40
C GLU A 116 13.17 4.91 -21.97
N GLU A 117 14.12 4.75 -22.91
CA GLU A 117 14.52 3.42 -23.42
C GLU A 117 15.10 2.53 -22.32
N THR A 118 15.95 3.08 -21.48
CA THR A 118 16.58 2.33 -20.38
C THR A 118 15.54 1.95 -19.34
N LEU A 119 14.62 2.86 -19.01
CA LEU A 119 13.52 2.61 -18.07
C LEU A 119 12.60 1.51 -18.60
N PHE A 120 12.27 1.55 -19.89
CA PHE A 120 11.44 0.52 -20.52
C PHE A 120 12.13 -0.84 -20.55
N SER A 121 13.44 -0.87 -20.85
CA SER A 121 14.23 -2.11 -20.87
C SER A 121 14.27 -2.77 -19.50
N GLN A 122 14.47 -1.98 -18.43
CA GLN A 122 14.44 -2.47 -17.05
C GLN A 122 13.04 -2.99 -16.67
N TYR A 123 12.00 -2.24 -17.01
CA TYR A 123 10.61 -2.67 -16.75
C TYR A 123 10.29 -4.00 -17.47
N TYR A 124 10.71 -4.14 -18.72
CA TYR A 124 10.48 -5.37 -19.49
C TYR A 124 11.20 -6.56 -18.86
N GLU A 125 12.47 -6.40 -18.47
CA GLU A 125 13.25 -7.44 -17.80
C GLU A 125 12.64 -7.83 -16.44
N ASP A 126 12.19 -6.85 -15.65
CA ASP A 126 11.51 -7.07 -14.37
C ASP A 126 10.20 -7.87 -14.54
N MET A 127 9.47 -7.65 -15.64
CA MET A 127 8.17 -8.29 -15.89
C MET A 127 8.28 -9.67 -16.55
N THR A 128 9.28 -9.87 -17.41
CA THR A 128 9.41 -11.10 -18.23
C THR A 128 10.50 -12.04 -17.69
N GLY A 129 11.45 -11.51 -16.89
CA GLY A 129 12.64 -12.23 -16.46
C GLY A 129 13.70 -12.37 -17.55
N GLU A 130 13.52 -11.75 -18.73
CA GLU A 130 14.44 -11.83 -19.86
C GLU A 130 14.75 -10.41 -20.38
N PRO A 131 15.99 -10.12 -20.78
CA PRO A 131 16.33 -8.82 -21.35
C PRO A 131 15.68 -8.67 -22.74
N LEU A 132 15.44 -7.42 -23.15
CA LEU A 132 14.95 -7.07 -24.48
C LEU A 132 15.92 -7.54 -25.58
N ALA A 133 15.38 -8.25 -26.59
CA ALA A 133 16.12 -8.60 -27.79
C ALA A 133 16.46 -7.36 -28.63
N GLU A 134 17.53 -7.42 -29.42
CA GLU A 134 17.98 -6.27 -30.25
C GLU A 134 16.88 -5.76 -31.21
N GLU A 135 16.07 -6.66 -31.77
CA GLU A 135 14.94 -6.30 -32.64
C GLU A 135 13.85 -5.53 -31.89
N GLN A 136 13.57 -5.93 -30.64
CA GLN A 136 12.59 -5.27 -29.78
C GLN A 136 13.11 -3.87 -29.33
N GLN A 137 14.39 -3.73 -29.03
CA GLN A 137 15.01 -2.44 -28.72
C GLN A 137 14.91 -1.47 -29.89
N ALA A 138 15.13 -1.95 -31.13
CA ALA A 138 14.99 -1.13 -32.33
C ALA A 138 13.56 -0.62 -32.53
N ILE A 139 12.55 -1.45 -32.26
CA ILE A 139 11.14 -1.06 -32.34
C ILE A 139 10.81 0.03 -31.33
N ILE A 140 11.24 -0.14 -30.07
CA ILE A 140 10.99 0.84 -29.00
C ILE A 140 11.68 2.16 -29.30
N HIS A 141 12.92 2.11 -29.75
CA HIS A 141 13.64 3.31 -30.20
C HIS A 141 12.87 4.07 -31.27
N GLY A 142 12.35 3.37 -32.27
CA GLY A 142 11.52 3.95 -33.33
C GLY A 142 10.25 4.61 -32.81
N CYS A 143 9.51 3.92 -31.94
CA CYS A 143 8.29 4.46 -31.33
C CYS A 143 8.57 5.73 -30.50
N LEU A 144 9.63 5.75 -29.67
CA LEU A 144 9.99 6.92 -28.88
C LEU A 144 10.38 8.11 -29.76
N GLN A 145 11.09 7.86 -30.86
CA GLN A 145 11.45 8.91 -31.83
C GLN A 145 10.21 9.52 -32.49
N GLU A 146 9.18 8.73 -32.82
CA GLU A 146 7.92 9.24 -33.35
C GLU A 146 7.19 10.10 -32.33
N ILE A 147 7.07 9.66 -31.09
CA ILE A 147 6.44 10.42 -30.00
C ILE A 147 7.13 11.79 -29.81
N TYR A 148 8.45 11.81 -29.73
CA TYR A 148 9.20 13.06 -29.58
C TYR A 148 9.07 13.98 -30.79
N ARG A 149 8.88 13.44 -31.99
CA ARG A 149 8.61 14.26 -33.18
C ARG A 149 7.25 14.91 -33.09
N GLU A 150 6.21 14.14 -32.73
CA GLU A 150 4.85 14.66 -32.57
C GLU A 150 4.75 15.72 -31.48
N GLU A 151 5.43 15.55 -30.34
CA GLU A 151 5.48 16.53 -29.28
C GLU A 151 6.19 17.84 -29.68
N ARG A 152 7.17 17.78 -30.59
CA ARG A 152 7.83 18.97 -31.12
C ARG A 152 6.96 19.72 -32.16
N GLU A 153 6.16 19.00 -32.94
CA GLU A 153 5.27 19.59 -33.94
C GLU A 153 4.00 20.18 -33.30
N ALA A 154 3.64 19.76 -32.08
CA ALA A 154 2.49 20.26 -31.32
C ALA A 154 2.78 21.53 -30.48
N LYS A 155 4.02 21.99 -30.42
CA LYS A 155 4.46 23.23 -29.74
C LYS A 155 4.75 24.34 -30.73
#